data_7d958a27eaa9b1f33aed0d21c469f5c3
#
_entry.id   7d958a27eaa9b1f33aed0d21c469f5c3
#
_cell.length_a   1.000
_cell.length_b   1.000
_cell.length_c   1.000
_cell.angle_alpha   90.00
_cell.angle_beta   90.00
_cell.angle_gamma   90.00
#
_symmetry.space_group_name_H-M   'P 1'
#
loop_
_entity.id
_entity.type
_entity.pdbx_description
1 polymer ?
#
loop_
_entity_poly.entity_id
_entity_poly.type
_entity_poly.pdbx_seq_one_letter_code
_entity_poly.pdbx_strand_id
1 'polypeptide(L)'
;GRFVAIVGPSGSGKSTLLHLIGGLDTATEGSIKVDGSDIMKFSENEMSEFHRKKIGFVFQKFNLLPMLNVRENIVLPLTLGGDPVDNEYIDELIQFLGLKQREKHLPGELSGGQQQRVSIGRALATKAEVLLADEPTGNLDQNTSYEIMEYFRNLNKKYGKTIIMITHDMNLAQNADDIIQIVDGRIV
;
A
#
# COMPACT_ATOMS: atom_id res chain seq x y z
N GLY A 1 4.37 -4.17 13.26
CA GLY A 1 2.93 -4.31 13.16
C GLY A 1 2.15 -3.14 13.75
N ARG A 2 2.61 -1.88 13.55
CA ARG A 2 1.84 -0.68 13.92
C ARG A 2 1.20 -0.05 12.68
N PHE A 3 0.10 0.66 12.90
CA PHE A 3 -0.52 1.50 11.88
C PHE A 3 -0.17 2.97 12.17
N VAL A 4 0.56 3.61 11.27
CA VAL A 4 1.03 5.00 11.39
C VAL A 4 0.39 5.85 10.30
N ALA A 5 -0.21 6.97 10.68
CA ALA A 5 -0.69 7.98 9.75
C ALA A 5 0.30 9.17 9.69
N ILE A 6 0.66 9.58 8.48
CA ILE A 6 1.46 10.77 8.22
C ILE A 6 0.53 11.85 7.69
N VAL A 7 0.45 12.98 8.40
CA VAL A 7 -0.42 14.10 8.04
C VAL A 7 0.37 15.39 7.84
N GLY A 8 -0.23 16.37 7.19
CA GLY A 8 0.37 17.70 7.00
C GLY A 8 -0.10 18.38 5.72
N PRO A 9 0.24 19.65 5.51
CA PRO A 9 -0.17 20.42 4.33
C PRO A 9 0.31 19.81 3.02
N SER A 10 -0.33 20.15 1.90
CA SER A 10 0.17 19.79 0.58
C SER A 10 1.58 20.36 0.37
N GLY A 11 2.47 19.58 -0.24
CA GLY A 11 3.87 20.00 -0.48
C GLY A 11 4.80 19.88 0.73
N SER A 12 4.34 19.40 1.90
CA SER A 12 5.18 19.27 3.10
C SER A 12 6.22 18.12 3.07
N GLY A 13 6.27 17.33 1.98
CA GLY A 13 7.27 16.26 1.82
C GLY A 13 6.79 14.85 2.22
N LYS A 14 5.49 14.65 2.53
CA LYS A 14 4.94 13.36 2.97
C LYS A 14 5.15 12.23 1.95
N SER A 15 4.75 12.45 0.70
CA SER A 15 4.92 11.44 -0.37
C SER A 15 6.40 11.17 -0.66
N THR A 16 7.25 12.21 -0.60
CA THR A 16 8.71 12.03 -0.70
C THR A 16 9.23 11.12 0.40
N LEU A 17 8.83 11.35 1.67
CA LEU A 17 9.21 10.48 2.78
C LEU A 17 8.72 9.04 2.56
N LEU A 18 7.47 8.85 2.11
CA LEU A 18 6.93 7.52 1.85
C LEU A 18 7.70 6.81 0.73
N HIS A 19 8.05 7.52 -0.35
CA HIS A 19 8.85 6.99 -1.45
C HIS A 19 10.26 6.63 -0.99
N LEU A 20 10.89 7.44 -0.15
CA LEU A 20 12.19 7.14 0.46
C LEU A 20 12.14 5.88 1.33
N ILE A 21 11.13 5.75 2.21
CA ILE A 21 10.93 4.55 3.05
C ILE A 21 10.72 3.31 2.16
N GLY A 22 10.01 3.47 1.07
CA GLY A 22 9.74 2.40 0.12
C GLY A 22 10.87 2.11 -0.87
N GLY A 23 11.97 2.88 -0.85
CA GLY A 23 13.07 2.72 -1.79
C GLY A 23 12.72 3.06 -3.25
N LEU A 24 11.68 3.89 -3.47
CA LEU A 24 11.32 4.41 -4.80
C LEU A 24 12.10 5.68 -5.14
N ASP A 25 12.76 6.28 -4.14
CA ASP A 25 13.61 7.45 -4.29
C ASP A 25 14.86 7.28 -3.42
N THR A 26 15.90 8.09 -3.67
CA THR A 26 17.18 8.00 -2.98
C THR A 26 17.38 9.22 -2.11
N ALA A 27 17.70 9.00 -0.81
CA ALA A 27 18.01 10.10 0.10
C ALA A 27 19.35 10.76 -0.27
N THR A 28 19.40 12.09 -0.25
CA THR A 28 20.64 12.85 -0.47
C THR A 28 21.64 12.63 0.67
N GLU A 29 21.12 12.54 1.91
CA GLU A 29 21.92 12.32 3.13
C GLU A 29 21.12 11.50 4.13
N GLY A 30 21.81 10.88 5.08
CA GLY A 30 21.22 10.07 6.15
C GLY A 30 21.15 8.59 5.82
N SER A 31 20.32 7.85 6.56
CA SER A 31 20.09 6.42 6.36
C SER A 31 18.64 6.05 6.59
N ILE A 32 18.15 5.05 5.87
CA ILE A 32 16.79 4.51 6.03
C ILE A 32 16.94 3.03 6.36
N LYS A 33 16.48 2.65 7.54
CA LYS A 33 16.57 1.26 8.00
C LYS A 33 15.20 0.61 8.02
N VAL A 34 15.07 -0.49 7.31
CA VAL A 34 13.90 -1.35 7.34
C VAL A 34 14.35 -2.74 7.79
N ASP A 35 13.73 -3.25 8.84
CA ASP A 35 14.07 -4.56 9.42
C ASP A 35 15.59 -4.67 9.75
N GLY A 36 16.16 -3.56 10.26
CA GLY A 36 17.58 -3.45 10.64
C GLY A 36 18.56 -3.21 9.48
N SER A 37 18.16 -3.38 8.24
CA SER A 37 18.97 -3.20 7.03
C SER A 37 18.86 -1.78 6.49
N ASP A 38 20.00 -1.16 6.16
CA ASP A 38 20.05 0.17 5.53
C ASP A 38 19.78 0.03 4.02
N ILE A 39 18.55 0.36 3.61
CA ILE A 39 18.11 0.18 2.23
C ILE A 39 18.84 1.10 1.23
N MET A 40 19.47 2.19 1.71
CA MET A 40 20.25 3.08 0.86
C MET A 40 21.55 2.44 0.35
N LYS A 41 21.94 1.29 0.92
CA LYS A 41 23.13 0.53 0.52
C LYS A 41 22.80 -0.68 -0.35
N PHE A 42 21.53 -0.91 -0.65
CA PHE A 42 21.10 -2.03 -1.46
C PHE A 42 21.56 -1.87 -2.92
N SER A 43 22.06 -2.94 -3.49
CA SER A 43 22.22 -3.09 -4.94
C SER A 43 20.85 -3.13 -5.62
N GLU A 44 20.82 -2.96 -6.93
CA GLU A 44 19.57 -3.04 -7.72
C GLU A 44 18.81 -4.37 -7.49
N ASN A 45 19.54 -5.47 -7.39
CA ASN A 45 18.95 -6.78 -7.13
C ASN A 45 18.35 -6.89 -5.72
N GLU A 46 19.07 -6.39 -4.70
CA GLU A 46 18.58 -6.37 -3.32
C GLU A 46 17.38 -5.44 -3.17
N MET A 47 17.37 -4.30 -3.86
CA MET A 47 16.22 -3.38 -3.88
C MET A 47 15.01 -4.02 -4.57
N SER A 48 15.20 -4.71 -5.67
CA SER A 48 14.14 -5.46 -6.35
C SER A 48 13.54 -6.56 -5.47
N GLU A 49 14.38 -7.27 -4.72
CA GLU A 49 13.94 -8.27 -3.75
C GLU A 49 13.20 -7.64 -2.58
N PHE A 50 13.68 -6.50 -2.07
CA PHE A 50 13.05 -5.71 -1.01
C PHE A 50 11.63 -5.27 -1.42
N HIS A 51 11.48 -4.67 -2.62
CA HIS A 51 10.16 -4.29 -3.14
C HIS A 51 9.23 -5.48 -3.27
N ARG A 52 9.75 -6.61 -3.73
CA ARG A 52 8.93 -7.80 -3.96
C ARG A 52 8.48 -8.48 -2.67
N LYS A 53 9.37 -8.56 -1.66
CA LYS A 53 9.13 -9.37 -0.46
C LYS A 53 8.70 -8.57 0.77
N LYS A 54 9.11 -7.31 0.87
CA LYS A 54 8.94 -6.52 2.11
C LYS A 54 7.89 -5.44 1.99
N ILE A 55 7.72 -4.83 0.82
CA ILE A 55 6.92 -3.62 0.64
C ILE A 55 5.74 -3.87 -0.30
N GLY A 56 4.56 -3.48 0.15
CA GLY A 56 3.39 -3.33 -0.72
C GLY A 56 3.02 -1.86 -0.85
N PHE A 57 2.85 -1.37 -2.08
CA PHE A 57 2.42 0.00 -2.35
C PHE A 57 0.95 0.07 -2.71
N VAL A 58 0.24 1.01 -2.08
CA VAL A 58 -1.14 1.40 -2.42
C VAL A 58 -1.14 2.89 -2.76
N PHE A 59 -1.46 3.23 -3.99
CA PHE A 59 -1.43 4.60 -4.50
C PHE A 59 -2.84 5.22 -4.54
N GLN A 60 -2.92 6.55 -4.53
CA GLN A 60 -4.14 7.32 -4.72
C GLN A 60 -4.79 7.04 -6.09
N LYS A 61 -3.99 7.00 -7.15
CA LYS A 61 -4.39 6.48 -8.46
C LYS A 61 -4.16 4.97 -8.40
N PHE A 62 -5.19 4.20 -8.52
CA PHE A 62 -5.16 2.74 -8.32
C PHE A 62 -4.06 2.01 -9.11
N ASN A 63 -3.57 2.60 -10.21
CA ASN A 63 -2.49 2.11 -11.07
C ASN A 63 -2.73 0.66 -11.55
N LEU A 64 -3.98 0.30 -11.81
CA LEU A 64 -4.35 -1.00 -12.36
C LEU A 64 -4.05 -1.05 -13.84
N LEU A 65 -3.61 -2.20 -14.34
CA LEU A 65 -3.47 -2.44 -15.76
C LEU A 65 -4.86 -2.69 -16.37
N PRO A 66 -5.33 -1.84 -17.30
CA PRO A 66 -6.74 -1.87 -17.75
C PRO A 66 -7.08 -3.11 -18.57
N MET A 67 -6.09 -3.80 -19.12
CA MET A 67 -6.24 -5.03 -19.90
C MET A 67 -6.24 -6.31 -19.05
N LEU A 68 -5.93 -6.21 -17.76
CA LEU A 68 -5.91 -7.32 -16.82
C LEU A 68 -7.16 -7.29 -15.94
N ASN A 69 -7.76 -8.45 -15.71
CA ASN A 69 -8.86 -8.57 -14.77
C ASN A 69 -8.41 -8.39 -13.30
N VAL A 70 -9.35 -8.48 -12.35
CA VAL A 70 -9.08 -8.32 -10.91
C VAL A 70 -8.00 -9.29 -10.44
N ARG A 71 -8.15 -10.59 -10.73
CA ARG A 71 -7.17 -11.60 -10.29
C ARG A 71 -5.80 -11.38 -10.90
N GLU A 72 -5.75 -11.11 -12.18
CA GLU A 72 -4.50 -10.86 -12.91
C GLU A 72 -3.78 -9.61 -12.40
N ASN A 73 -4.50 -8.52 -12.09
CA ASN A 73 -3.92 -7.35 -11.45
C ASN A 73 -3.36 -7.67 -10.05
N ILE A 74 -4.05 -8.49 -9.26
CA ILE A 74 -3.61 -8.88 -7.91
C ILE A 74 -2.33 -9.71 -7.98
N VAL A 75 -2.24 -10.71 -8.85
CA VAL A 75 -1.08 -11.61 -8.94
C VAL A 75 0.08 -11.03 -9.75
N LEU A 76 -0.10 -9.89 -10.39
CA LEU A 76 0.89 -9.27 -11.27
C LEU A 76 2.30 -9.17 -10.66
N PRO A 77 2.51 -8.74 -9.40
CA PRO A 77 3.85 -8.65 -8.82
C PRO A 77 4.54 -10.03 -8.74
N LEU A 78 3.79 -11.08 -8.43
CA LEU A 78 4.29 -12.45 -8.38
C LEU A 78 4.71 -12.92 -9.77
N THR A 79 3.86 -12.68 -10.77
CA THR A 79 4.12 -13.06 -12.16
C THR A 79 5.37 -12.36 -12.70
N LEU A 80 5.51 -11.06 -12.47
CA LEU A 80 6.69 -10.29 -12.89
C LEU A 80 7.96 -10.72 -12.17
N GLY A 81 7.84 -11.13 -10.90
CA GLY A 81 8.96 -11.63 -10.09
C GLY A 81 9.37 -13.07 -10.41
N GLY A 82 8.56 -13.80 -11.18
CA GLY A 82 8.75 -15.23 -11.39
C GLY A 82 8.46 -16.08 -10.13
N ASP A 83 7.76 -15.51 -9.16
CA ASP A 83 7.41 -16.19 -7.92
C ASP A 83 6.17 -17.10 -8.12
N PRO A 84 6.09 -18.25 -7.44
CA PRO A 84 4.93 -19.12 -7.54
C PRO A 84 3.69 -18.43 -6.95
N VAL A 85 2.55 -18.60 -7.65
CA VAL A 85 1.26 -18.09 -7.18
C VAL A 85 0.63 -19.12 -6.23
N ASP A 86 0.52 -18.75 -4.96
CA ASP A 86 -0.25 -19.47 -3.97
C ASP A 86 -1.75 -19.19 -4.19
N ASN A 87 -2.38 -20.05 -4.99
CA ASN A 87 -3.78 -19.86 -5.40
C ASN A 87 -4.76 -19.86 -4.23
N GLU A 88 -4.51 -20.65 -3.19
CA GLU A 88 -5.37 -20.70 -2.00
C GLU A 88 -5.32 -19.36 -1.26
N TYR A 89 -4.12 -18.83 -1.02
CA TYR A 89 -3.95 -17.50 -0.43
C TYR A 89 -4.57 -16.38 -1.26
N ILE A 90 -4.43 -16.42 -2.60
CA ILE A 90 -5.02 -15.40 -3.48
C ILE A 90 -6.55 -15.48 -3.47
N ASP A 91 -7.12 -16.68 -3.42
CA ASP A 91 -8.58 -16.88 -3.30
C ASP A 91 -9.11 -16.32 -1.98
N GLU A 92 -8.43 -16.60 -0.86
CA GLU A 92 -8.76 -16.03 0.45
C GLU A 92 -8.66 -14.49 0.43
N LEU A 93 -7.62 -13.94 -0.19
CA LEU A 93 -7.41 -12.51 -0.30
C LEU A 93 -8.53 -11.83 -1.12
N ILE A 94 -8.88 -12.39 -2.27
CA ILE A 94 -9.99 -11.91 -3.13
C ILE A 94 -11.32 -11.97 -2.35
N GLN A 95 -11.55 -13.04 -1.61
CA GLN A 95 -12.72 -13.19 -0.74
C GLN A 95 -12.75 -12.15 0.36
N PHE A 96 -11.63 -11.96 1.08
CA PHE A 96 -11.47 -10.96 2.15
C PHE A 96 -11.77 -9.55 1.65
N LEU A 97 -11.32 -9.21 0.44
CA LEU A 97 -11.54 -7.90 -0.19
C LEU A 97 -12.95 -7.73 -0.79
N GLY A 98 -13.82 -8.77 -0.69
CA GLY A 98 -15.17 -8.74 -1.24
C GLY A 98 -15.21 -8.66 -2.77
N LEU A 99 -14.18 -9.20 -3.45
CA LEU A 99 -14.03 -9.13 -4.90
C LEU A 99 -14.35 -10.44 -5.63
N LYS A 100 -14.78 -11.50 -4.92
CA LYS A 100 -14.98 -12.84 -5.51
C LYS A 100 -15.92 -12.84 -6.71
N GLN A 101 -17.02 -12.10 -6.63
CA GLN A 101 -17.97 -12.00 -7.75
C GLN A 101 -17.48 -11.11 -8.91
N ARG A 102 -16.40 -10.39 -8.70
CA ARG A 102 -15.79 -9.47 -9.68
C ARG A 102 -14.41 -9.92 -10.16
N GLU A 103 -13.99 -11.11 -9.80
CA GLU A 103 -12.65 -11.64 -10.03
C GLU A 103 -12.22 -11.57 -11.50
N LYS A 104 -13.16 -11.73 -12.44
CA LYS A 104 -12.93 -11.71 -13.88
C LYS A 104 -13.22 -10.35 -14.54
N HIS A 105 -13.65 -9.34 -13.78
CA HIS A 105 -13.97 -8.03 -14.32
C HIS A 105 -12.69 -7.25 -14.61
N LEU A 106 -12.74 -6.42 -15.64
CA LEU A 106 -11.69 -5.45 -15.96
C LEU A 106 -11.82 -4.20 -15.07
N PRO A 107 -10.75 -3.42 -14.86
CA PRO A 107 -10.79 -2.21 -14.04
C PRO A 107 -11.89 -1.22 -14.44
N GLY A 108 -12.17 -1.06 -15.73
CA GLY A 108 -13.23 -0.17 -16.21
C GLY A 108 -14.66 -0.58 -15.85
N GLU A 109 -14.86 -1.81 -15.38
CA GLU A 109 -16.16 -2.35 -14.95
C GLU A 109 -16.35 -2.26 -13.44
N LEU A 110 -15.37 -1.68 -12.71
CA LEU A 110 -15.32 -1.60 -11.25
C LEU A 110 -15.58 -0.17 -10.78
N SER A 111 -16.25 -0.04 -9.62
CA SER A 111 -16.30 1.24 -8.91
C SER A 111 -14.91 1.64 -8.38
N GLY A 112 -14.71 2.93 -8.05
CA GLY A 112 -13.45 3.41 -7.49
C GLY A 112 -13.01 2.64 -6.23
N GLY A 113 -13.94 2.37 -5.31
CA GLY A 113 -13.67 1.56 -4.12
C GLY A 113 -13.31 0.11 -4.44
N GLN A 114 -13.91 -0.49 -5.48
CA GLN A 114 -13.52 -1.82 -5.94
C GLN A 114 -12.12 -1.81 -6.55
N GLN A 115 -11.79 -0.81 -7.36
CA GLN A 115 -10.45 -0.64 -7.92
C GLN A 115 -9.40 -0.46 -6.82
N GLN A 116 -9.71 0.32 -5.78
CA GLN A 116 -8.82 0.48 -4.63
C GLN A 116 -8.62 -0.83 -3.88
N ARG A 117 -9.66 -1.64 -3.69
CA ARG A 117 -9.52 -2.98 -3.10
C ARG A 117 -8.65 -3.90 -3.94
N VAL A 118 -8.72 -3.81 -5.28
CA VAL A 118 -7.79 -4.54 -6.16
C VAL A 118 -6.34 -4.07 -5.97
N SER A 119 -6.10 -2.75 -5.85
CA SER A 119 -4.78 -2.18 -5.57
C SER A 119 -4.22 -2.67 -4.22
N ILE A 120 -5.07 -2.73 -3.17
CA ILE A 120 -4.71 -3.31 -1.86
C ILE A 120 -4.38 -4.81 -2.02
N GLY A 121 -5.19 -5.56 -2.75
CA GLY A 121 -4.94 -6.98 -3.03
C GLY A 121 -3.60 -7.20 -3.73
N ARG A 122 -3.28 -6.39 -4.72
CA ARG A 122 -1.98 -6.43 -5.41
C ARG A 122 -0.82 -6.17 -4.46
N ALA A 123 -0.95 -5.20 -3.56
CA ALA A 123 0.07 -4.88 -2.56
C ALA A 123 0.28 -6.01 -1.53
N LEU A 124 -0.75 -6.84 -1.30
CA LEU A 124 -0.72 -7.95 -0.36
C LEU A 124 -0.32 -9.29 -0.99
N ALA A 125 -0.43 -9.44 -2.31
CA ALA A 125 -0.23 -10.70 -3.02
C ALA A 125 1.13 -11.34 -2.74
N THR A 126 2.16 -10.52 -2.55
CA THR A 126 3.53 -10.95 -2.21
C THR A 126 3.72 -11.25 -0.71
N LYS A 127 2.66 -11.21 0.10
CA LYS A 127 2.69 -11.36 1.56
C LYS A 127 3.52 -10.27 2.26
N ALA A 128 3.72 -9.11 1.63
CA ALA A 128 4.50 -7.98 2.15
C ALA A 128 4.20 -7.69 3.63
N GLU A 129 5.24 -7.37 4.39
CA GLU A 129 5.15 -7.09 5.83
C GLU A 129 4.74 -5.64 6.11
N VAL A 130 5.13 -4.73 5.21
CA VAL A 130 4.89 -3.30 5.31
C VAL A 130 4.04 -2.84 4.13
N LEU A 131 2.96 -2.13 4.42
CA LEU A 131 2.12 -1.47 3.43
C LEU A 131 2.35 0.03 3.49
N LEU A 132 2.73 0.60 2.37
CA LEU A 132 2.88 2.05 2.18
C LEU A 132 1.69 2.54 1.36
N ALA A 133 0.90 3.44 1.93
CA ALA A 133 -0.32 3.94 1.30
C ALA A 133 -0.25 5.47 1.12
N ASP A 134 -0.18 5.93 -0.11
CA ASP A 134 -0.17 7.36 -0.44
C ASP A 134 -1.58 7.81 -0.81
N GLU A 135 -2.23 8.52 0.12
CA GLU A 135 -3.60 9.01 0.01
C GLU A 135 -4.60 7.97 -0.55
N PRO A 136 -4.69 6.77 0.05
CA PRO A 136 -5.42 5.63 -0.52
C PRO A 136 -6.92 5.85 -0.68
N THR A 137 -7.46 6.92 -0.11
CA THR A 137 -8.88 7.28 -0.14
C THR A 137 -9.16 8.59 -0.88
N GLY A 138 -8.11 9.26 -1.38
CA GLY A 138 -8.23 10.61 -1.94
C GLY A 138 -9.12 10.76 -3.18
N ASN A 139 -9.44 9.66 -3.86
CA ASN A 139 -10.32 9.62 -5.03
C ASN A 139 -11.68 8.94 -4.75
N LEU A 140 -12.02 8.72 -3.47
CA LEU A 140 -13.21 7.99 -3.05
C LEU A 140 -14.19 8.90 -2.32
N ASP A 141 -15.46 8.54 -2.36
CA ASP A 141 -16.47 9.15 -1.49
C ASP A 141 -16.24 8.77 -0.02
N GLN A 142 -16.89 9.50 0.88
CA GLN A 142 -16.67 9.36 2.32
C GLN A 142 -16.99 7.96 2.84
N ASN A 143 -18.11 7.37 2.42
CA ASN A 143 -18.52 6.04 2.89
C ASN A 143 -17.53 4.97 2.44
N THR A 144 -17.15 5.00 1.16
CA THR A 144 -16.14 4.10 0.58
C THR A 144 -14.78 4.29 1.28
N SER A 145 -14.43 5.52 1.63
CA SER A 145 -13.18 5.81 2.37
C SER A 145 -13.15 5.11 3.73
N TYR A 146 -14.25 5.15 4.49
CA TYR A 146 -14.35 4.43 5.76
C TYR A 146 -14.26 2.91 5.58
N GLU A 147 -14.89 2.34 4.55
CA GLU A 147 -14.75 0.92 4.24
C GLU A 147 -13.28 0.53 3.98
N ILE A 148 -12.56 1.32 3.20
CA ILE A 148 -11.13 1.10 2.94
C ILE A 148 -10.31 1.18 4.23
N MET A 149 -10.62 2.13 5.12
CA MET A 149 -9.95 2.22 6.43
C MET A 149 -10.20 0.99 7.31
N GLU A 150 -11.39 0.40 7.26
CA GLU A 150 -11.67 -0.85 7.96
C GLU A 150 -10.81 -2.02 7.42
N TYR A 151 -10.59 -2.10 6.10
CA TYR A 151 -9.64 -3.09 5.54
C TYR A 151 -8.23 -2.88 6.10
N PHE A 152 -7.71 -1.65 6.13
CA PHE A 152 -6.39 -1.37 6.70
C PHE A 152 -6.32 -1.74 8.18
N ARG A 153 -7.33 -1.40 8.99
CA ARG A 153 -7.38 -1.80 10.41
C ARG A 153 -7.40 -3.31 10.59
N ASN A 154 -8.18 -4.03 9.78
CA ASN A 154 -8.23 -5.48 9.82
C ASN A 154 -6.90 -6.11 9.43
N LEU A 155 -6.20 -5.57 8.41
CA LEU A 155 -4.88 -6.00 8.01
C LEU A 155 -3.85 -5.81 9.13
N ASN A 156 -3.88 -4.67 9.80
CA ASN A 156 -3.00 -4.40 10.93
C ASN A 156 -3.31 -5.33 12.12
N LYS A 157 -4.55 -5.35 12.61
CA LYS A 157 -4.93 -6.08 13.82
C LYS A 157 -4.92 -7.59 13.67
N LYS A 158 -5.44 -8.10 12.55
CA LYS A 158 -5.61 -9.55 12.34
C LYS A 158 -4.36 -10.21 11.78
N TYR A 159 -3.63 -9.51 10.92
CA TYR A 159 -2.47 -10.07 10.21
C TYR A 159 -1.14 -9.46 10.64
N GLY A 160 -1.13 -8.56 11.64
CA GLY A 160 0.08 -7.95 12.18
C GLY A 160 0.86 -7.09 11.19
N LYS A 161 0.24 -6.64 10.09
CA LYS A 161 0.92 -5.84 9.07
C LYS A 161 1.30 -4.46 9.60
N THR A 162 2.49 -4.00 9.28
CA THR A 162 2.86 -2.59 9.49
C THR A 162 2.25 -1.76 8.37
N ILE A 163 1.58 -0.66 8.70
CA ILE A 163 0.97 0.24 7.73
C ILE A 163 1.49 1.65 7.95
N ILE A 164 1.96 2.29 6.90
CA ILE A 164 2.30 3.72 6.88
C ILE A 164 1.41 4.36 5.83
N MET A 165 0.51 5.21 6.27
CA MET A 165 -0.47 5.87 5.39
C MET A 165 -0.30 7.37 5.41
N ILE A 166 -0.26 7.98 4.24
CA ILE A 166 -0.42 9.42 4.09
C ILE A 166 -1.90 9.74 3.93
N THR A 167 -2.36 10.73 4.66
CA THR A 167 -3.69 11.30 4.45
C THR A 167 -3.72 12.78 4.86
N HIS A 168 -4.55 13.57 4.18
CA HIS A 168 -4.88 14.93 4.61
C HIS A 168 -6.18 14.98 5.44
N ASP A 169 -6.91 13.88 5.54
CA ASP A 169 -8.13 13.77 6.35
C ASP A 169 -7.79 13.30 7.78
N MET A 170 -7.93 14.23 8.73
CA MET A 170 -7.67 13.95 10.15
C MET A 170 -8.63 12.92 10.76
N ASN A 171 -9.87 12.80 10.25
CA ASN A 171 -10.80 11.79 10.76
C ASN A 171 -10.34 10.38 10.35
N LEU A 172 -9.78 10.24 9.16
CA LEU A 172 -9.21 8.98 8.71
C LEU A 172 -7.90 8.67 9.45
N ALA A 173 -7.06 9.68 9.71
CA ALA A 173 -5.81 9.52 10.46
C ALA A 173 -6.03 8.98 11.88
N GLN A 174 -7.15 9.30 12.53
CA GLN A 174 -7.53 8.77 13.87
C GLN A 174 -7.71 7.25 13.91
N ASN A 175 -7.78 6.59 12.75
CA ASN A 175 -7.78 5.13 12.68
C ASN A 175 -6.41 4.49 12.93
N ALA A 176 -5.33 5.27 12.89
CA ALA A 176 -3.97 4.79 13.13
C ALA A 176 -3.64 4.73 14.63
N ASP A 177 -2.61 3.94 14.96
CA ASP A 177 -2.08 3.86 16.32
C ASP A 177 -1.25 5.10 16.68
N ASP A 178 -0.56 5.68 15.65
CA ASP A 178 0.25 6.88 15.78
C ASP A 178 -0.05 7.85 14.63
N ILE A 179 0.00 9.13 14.94
CA ILE A 179 -0.10 10.20 13.96
C ILE A 179 1.20 11.00 13.97
N ILE A 180 1.86 11.10 12.84
CA ILE A 180 3.06 11.90 12.63
C ILE A 180 2.68 13.10 11.75
N GLN A 181 2.93 14.30 12.25
CA GLN A 181 2.69 15.51 11.47
C GLN A 181 3.98 15.99 10.81
N ILE A 182 3.90 16.33 9.51
CA ILE A 182 5.03 16.89 8.74
C ILE A 182 4.64 18.26 8.23
N VAL A 183 5.47 19.26 8.53
CA VAL A 183 5.36 20.62 8.03
C VAL A 183 6.73 21.06 7.49
N ASP A 184 6.78 21.52 6.24
CA ASP A 184 8.01 21.97 5.58
C ASP A 184 9.19 21.00 5.69
N GLY A 185 8.90 19.71 5.50
CA GLY A 185 9.90 18.63 5.53
C GLY A 185 10.39 18.23 6.93
N ARG A 186 9.73 18.70 7.99
CA ARG A 186 10.10 18.43 9.39
C ARG A 186 8.94 17.79 10.15
N ILE A 187 9.28 16.85 11.03
CA ILE A 187 8.33 16.30 12.00
C ILE A 187 8.10 17.31 13.11
N VAL A 188 6.83 17.59 13.41
CA VAL A 188 6.39 18.55 14.43
C VAL A 188 5.45 17.91 15.44
#